data_3c6b94948be761ce0736103c5d007f80
#
_entry.id   3c6b94948be761ce0736103c5d007f80
#
_cell.length_a   1.000
_cell.length_b   1.000
_cell.length_c   1.000
_cell.angle_alpha   90.00
_cell.angle_beta   90.00
_cell.angle_gamma   90.00
#
_symmetry.space_group_name_H-M   'P 1'
#
loop_
_entity.id
_entity.type
_entity.pdbx_description
1 polymer ?
#
loop_
_entity_poly.entity_id
_entity_poly.type
_entity_poly.pdbx_seq_one_letter_code
_entity_poly.pdbx_strand_id
1 'polypeptide(L)'
;HMRLVDATRGIVKAEDLARMKPSALLVNTSRAPLIEPNALVEALRAGRPGMAAVDVYEKEPLRDVSEPLLTMDNVVCTPHLGYVSRDEYEIQFTDIFDQILAYAAGTPANVVNPDVMSRRR
;
A
#
# COMPACT_ATOMS: atom_id res chain seq x y z
N HIS A 1 6.14 -0.75 -7.62
CA HIS A 1 4.97 -1.45 -7.06
C HIS A 1 5.13 -2.97 -7.20
N MET A 2 5.18 -3.65 -6.08
CA MET A 2 5.16 -5.14 -6.05
C MET A 2 4.10 -5.59 -5.05
N ARG A 3 3.49 -6.75 -5.33
CA ARG A 3 2.62 -7.39 -4.37
C ARG A 3 3.45 -7.90 -3.18
N LEU A 4 2.98 -7.66 -1.96
CA LEU A 4 3.59 -8.22 -0.76
C LEU A 4 3.17 -9.69 -0.62
N VAL A 5 4.13 -10.57 -0.73
CA VAL A 5 4.04 -12.02 -0.48
C VAL A 5 5.33 -12.44 0.22
N ASP A 6 5.42 -13.67 0.72
CA ASP A 6 6.62 -14.15 1.45
C ASP A 6 7.91 -13.97 0.63
N ALA A 7 7.84 -14.22 -0.69
CA ALA A 7 9.00 -14.07 -1.58
C ALA A 7 9.44 -12.60 -1.82
N THR A 8 8.59 -11.63 -1.55
CA THR A 8 8.89 -10.20 -1.75
C THR A 8 9.06 -9.43 -0.45
N ARG A 9 8.82 -10.05 0.68
CA ARG A 9 9.04 -9.44 1.99
C ARG A 9 10.52 -9.12 2.19
N GLY A 10 10.81 -7.87 2.53
CA GLY A 10 12.17 -7.39 2.72
C GLY A 10 13.06 -7.56 1.48
N ILE A 11 12.48 -7.52 0.28
CA ILE A 11 13.25 -7.66 -0.97
C ILE A 11 14.19 -6.48 -1.20
N VAL A 12 13.83 -5.30 -0.72
CA VAL A 12 14.70 -4.12 -0.70
C VAL A 12 15.50 -4.14 0.60
N LYS A 13 16.80 -4.31 0.49
CA LYS A 13 17.72 -4.44 1.62
C LYS A 13 18.35 -3.12 2.02
N ALA A 14 18.89 -3.06 3.23
CA ALA A 14 19.69 -1.92 3.69
C ALA A 14 20.84 -1.58 2.74
N GLU A 15 21.50 -2.60 2.18
CA GLU A 15 22.58 -2.43 1.20
C GLU A 15 22.15 -1.81 -0.11
N ASP A 16 20.89 -2.07 -0.56
CA ASP A 16 20.33 -1.45 -1.76
C ASP A 16 20.10 0.04 -1.53
N LEU A 17 19.54 0.39 -0.38
CA LEU A 17 19.32 1.78 0.02
C LEU A 17 20.64 2.55 0.16
N ALA A 18 21.67 1.94 0.75
CA ALA A 18 22.99 2.52 0.91
C ALA A 18 23.69 2.86 -0.42
N ARG A 19 23.28 2.20 -1.52
CA ARG A 19 23.80 2.47 -2.89
C ARG A 19 23.08 3.63 -3.57
N MET A 20 21.97 4.12 -3.02
CA MET A 20 21.25 5.26 -3.60
C MET A 20 22.06 6.55 -3.48
N LYS A 21 21.80 7.49 -4.39
CA LYS A 21 22.42 8.81 -4.33
C LYS A 21 21.90 9.63 -3.15
N PRO A 22 22.70 10.52 -2.54
CA PRO A 22 22.21 11.45 -1.52
C PRO A 22 21.08 12.36 -2.00
N SER A 23 20.99 12.62 -3.30
CA SER A 23 19.91 13.40 -3.94
C SER A 23 18.71 12.55 -4.36
N ALA A 24 18.72 11.24 -4.10
CA ALA A 24 17.61 10.38 -4.50
C ALA A 24 16.40 10.56 -3.59
N LEU A 25 15.22 10.52 -4.18
CA LEU A 25 13.93 10.40 -3.51
C LEU A 25 13.44 8.95 -3.64
N LEU A 26 13.21 8.29 -2.52
CA LEU A 26 12.54 7.00 -2.49
C LEU A 26 11.04 7.23 -2.28
N VAL A 27 10.20 6.65 -3.12
CA VAL A 27 8.73 6.71 -2.98
C VAL A 27 8.18 5.31 -2.75
N ASN A 28 7.47 5.09 -1.64
CA ASN A 28 6.79 3.84 -1.35
C ASN A 28 5.30 4.06 -1.12
N THR A 29 4.53 3.80 -2.17
CA THR A 29 3.05 3.77 -2.16
C THR A 29 2.52 2.34 -2.33
N SER A 30 3.35 1.33 -2.08
CA SER A 30 3.01 -0.08 -2.23
C SER A 30 2.74 -0.74 -0.87
N ARG A 31 3.78 -1.26 -0.23
CA ARG A 31 3.71 -1.86 1.13
C ARG A 31 5.03 -1.63 1.86
N ALA A 32 4.97 -1.25 3.13
CA ALA A 32 6.17 -1.02 3.94
C ALA A 32 7.05 -2.28 4.07
N PRO A 33 6.50 -3.49 4.33
CA PRO A 33 7.32 -4.69 4.47
C PRO A 33 8.01 -5.21 3.20
N LEU A 34 7.91 -4.50 2.06
CA LEU A 34 8.78 -4.75 0.90
C LEU A 34 10.21 -4.31 1.17
N ILE A 35 10.39 -3.38 2.09
CA ILE A 35 11.70 -2.93 2.58
C ILE A 35 12.02 -3.71 3.86
N GLU A 36 13.26 -4.04 4.05
CA GLU A 36 13.74 -4.71 5.27
C GLU A 36 13.42 -3.85 6.50
N PRO A 37 12.98 -4.45 7.64
CA PRO A 37 12.61 -3.71 8.83
C PRO A 37 13.68 -2.72 9.27
N ASN A 38 13.29 -1.50 9.61
CA ASN A 38 14.14 -0.37 10.00
C ASN A 38 15.12 0.14 8.92
N ALA A 39 15.32 -0.56 7.82
CA ALA A 39 16.34 -0.21 6.82
C ALA A 39 16.12 1.19 6.23
N LEU A 40 14.88 1.58 5.96
CA LEU A 40 14.59 2.91 5.41
C LEU A 40 14.93 4.03 6.40
N VAL A 41 14.58 3.87 7.67
CA VAL A 41 14.87 4.86 8.73
C VAL A 41 16.36 5.07 8.87
N GLU A 42 17.13 3.98 8.95
CA GLU A 42 18.58 4.05 9.09
C GLU A 42 19.26 4.63 7.83
N ALA A 43 18.78 4.26 6.66
CA ALA A 43 19.27 4.78 5.38
C ALA A 43 19.05 6.30 5.26
N LEU A 44 17.87 6.79 5.64
CA LEU A 44 17.55 8.22 5.65
C LEU A 44 18.40 8.99 6.66
N ARG A 45 18.67 8.43 7.83
CA ARG A 45 19.60 8.99 8.82
C ARG A 45 21.02 9.07 8.29
N ALA A 46 21.41 8.07 7.50
CA ALA A 46 22.71 8.05 6.82
C ALA A 46 22.75 8.95 5.56
N GLY A 47 21.60 9.54 5.16
CA GLY A 47 21.50 10.44 4.00
C GLY A 47 21.50 9.74 2.64
N ARG A 48 21.16 8.43 2.58
CA ARG A 48 21.08 7.63 1.34
C ARG A 48 19.97 6.61 1.41
N PRO A 49 18.80 6.88 0.78
CA PRO A 49 18.45 8.08 -0.01
C PRO A 49 18.40 9.34 0.85
N GLY A 50 18.53 10.51 0.21
CA GLY A 50 18.46 11.79 0.93
C GLY A 50 17.04 12.16 1.34
N MET A 51 16.02 11.63 0.67
CA MET A 51 14.60 11.94 0.90
C MET A 51 13.73 10.71 0.69
N ALA A 52 12.56 10.68 1.35
CA ALA A 52 11.53 9.69 1.06
C ALA A 52 10.12 10.29 1.06
N ALA A 53 9.21 9.60 0.36
CA ALA A 53 7.78 9.79 0.47
C ALA A 53 7.14 8.42 0.72
N VAL A 54 6.41 8.28 1.83
CA VAL A 54 5.80 7.01 2.23
C VAL A 54 4.30 7.19 2.45
N ASP A 55 3.54 6.26 1.90
CA ASP A 55 2.09 6.18 2.06
C ASP A 55 1.69 4.92 2.85
N VAL A 56 2.69 4.12 3.26
CA VAL A 56 2.46 2.80 3.87
C VAL A 56 3.42 2.59 5.04
N TYR A 57 2.96 1.85 6.05
CA TYR A 57 3.67 1.64 7.31
C TYR A 57 3.69 0.16 7.71
N GLU A 58 4.62 -0.23 8.57
CA GLU A 58 4.72 -1.61 9.08
C GLU A 58 3.47 -2.02 9.85
N LYS A 59 2.87 -1.08 10.58
CA LYS A 59 1.63 -1.28 11.33
C LYS A 59 0.60 -0.23 10.91
N GLU A 60 -0.50 -0.68 10.35
CA GLU A 60 -1.60 0.17 9.90
C GLU A 60 -2.92 -0.18 10.62
N PRO A 61 -3.77 0.80 10.95
CA PRO A 61 -3.51 2.23 10.84
C PRO A 61 -2.41 2.69 11.79
N LEU A 62 -1.55 3.61 11.30
CA LEU A 62 -0.49 4.21 12.11
C LEU A 62 -1.12 5.09 13.21
N ARG A 63 -1.00 4.65 14.46
CA ARG A 63 -1.49 5.37 15.64
C ARG A 63 -0.38 5.85 16.56
N ASP A 64 0.83 5.34 16.31
CA ASP A 64 2.01 5.68 17.10
C ASP A 64 2.65 6.95 16.54
N VAL A 65 2.51 8.06 17.26
CA VAL A 65 3.11 9.34 16.90
C VAL A 65 4.63 9.38 17.08
N SER A 66 5.21 8.36 17.71
CA SER A 66 6.65 8.20 17.85
C SER A 66 7.31 7.48 16.66
N GLU A 67 6.53 7.11 15.63
CA GLU A 67 7.05 6.55 14.39
C GLU A 67 8.16 7.45 13.81
N PRO A 68 9.39 6.97 13.66
CA PRO A 68 10.52 7.81 13.27
C PRO A 68 10.31 8.57 11.96
N LEU A 69 9.65 7.97 10.97
CA LEU A 69 9.40 8.59 9.67
C LEU A 69 8.53 9.85 9.78
N LEU A 70 7.62 9.94 10.79
CA LEU A 70 6.78 11.12 11.01
C LEU A 70 7.55 12.33 11.53
N THR A 71 8.74 12.11 12.10
CA THR A 71 9.53 13.16 12.74
C THR A 71 10.76 13.59 11.93
N MET A 72 10.94 13.00 10.75
CA MET A 72 12.07 13.29 9.87
C MET A 72 11.73 14.40 8.88
N ASP A 73 12.53 15.48 8.84
CA ASP A 73 12.31 16.63 7.95
C ASP A 73 12.47 16.30 6.45
N ASN A 74 13.14 15.19 6.14
CA ASN A 74 13.39 14.72 4.78
C ASN A 74 12.40 13.63 4.33
N VAL A 75 11.25 13.48 5.03
CA VAL A 75 10.22 12.48 4.72
C VAL A 75 8.85 13.15 4.58
N VAL A 76 8.15 12.81 3.50
CA VAL A 76 6.71 13.10 3.34
C VAL A 76 5.92 11.84 3.68
N CYS A 77 4.99 11.96 4.62
CA CYS A 77 4.13 10.87 5.08
C CYS A 77 2.67 11.12 4.71
N THR A 78 1.99 10.14 4.14
CA THR A 78 0.55 10.16 3.86
C THR A 78 -0.13 8.92 4.46
N PRO A 79 -1.44 8.98 4.81
CA PRO A 79 -2.08 7.90 5.57
C PRO A 79 -2.71 6.82 4.68
N HIS A 80 -1.93 6.19 3.82
CA HIS A 80 -2.31 5.10 2.91
C HIS A 80 -3.49 5.48 1.99
N LEU A 81 -3.35 6.61 1.31
CA LEU A 81 -4.39 7.17 0.44
C LEU A 81 -4.00 7.20 -1.06
N GLY A 82 -2.91 6.54 -1.44
CA GLY A 82 -2.41 6.56 -2.82
C GLY A 82 -3.36 5.96 -3.88
N TYR A 83 -4.42 5.28 -3.45
CA TYR A 83 -5.50 4.78 -4.32
C TYR A 83 -6.79 5.61 -4.20
N VAL A 84 -6.86 6.58 -3.27
CA VAL A 84 -8.08 7.33 -2.97
C VAL A 84 -8.20 8.52 -3.92
N SER A 85 -8.91 8.32 -5.02
CA SER A 85 -9.30 9.37 -5.94
C SER A 85 -10.82 9.39 -6.11
N ARG A 86 -11.35 10.51 -6.60
CA ARG A 86 -12.77 10.64 -6.90
C ARG A 86 -13.21 9.61 -7.92
N ASP A 87 -12.45 9.45 -8.99
CA ASP A 87 -12.77 8.54 -10.09
C ASP A 87 -12.78 7.08 -9.60
N GLU A 88 -11.81 6.70 -8.75
CA GLU A 88 -11.75 5.38 -8.15
C GLU A 88 -12.98 5.08 -7.28
N TYR A 89 -13.39 6.05 -6.46
CA TYR A 89 -14.62 5.92 -5.66
C TYR A 89 -15.87 5.80 -6.53
N GLU A 90 -16.01 6.64 -7.54
CA GLU A 90 -17.17 6.61 -8.44
C GLU A 90 -17.28 5.25 -9.15
N ILE A 91 -16.18 4.71 -9.65
CA ILE A 91 -16.15 3.40 -10.33
C ILE A 91 -16.48 2.28 -9.34
N GLN A 92 -15.74 2.19 -8.23
CA GLN A 92 -15.88 1.08 -7.27
C GLN A 92 -17.28 1.03 -6.65
N PHE A 93 -17.80 2.16 -6.18
CA PHE A 93 -19.10 2.19 -5.52
C PHE A 93 -20.24 2.00 -6.50
N THR A 94 -20.14 2.46 -7.74
CA THR A 94 -21.11 2.14 -8.79
C THR A 94 -21.17 0.63 -9.00
N ASP A 95 -20.04 -0.01 -9.24
CA ASP A 95 -19.96 -1.46 -9.43
C ASP A 95 -20.51 -2.25 -8.22
N ILE A 96 -20.18 -1.81 -7.00
CA ILE A 96 -20.65 -2.46 -5.78
C ILE A 96 -22.18 -2.38 -5.68
N PHE A 97 -22.75 -1.21 -5.88
CA PHE A 97 -24.20 -1.03 -5.79
C PHE A 97 -24.94 -1.76 -6.89
N ASP A 98 -24.42 -1.77 -8.12
CA ASP A 98 -25.00 -2.51 -9.24
C ASP A 98 -25.00 -4.02 -8.95
N GLN A 99 -23.93 -4.55 -8.37
CA GLN A 99 -23.87 -5.96 -7.97
C GLN A 99 -24.88 -6.28 -6.83
N ILE A 100 -25.07 -5.39 -5.86
CA ILE A 100 -26.07 -5.56 -4.80
C ILE A 100 -27.48 -5.58 -5.40
N LEU A 101 -27.79 -4.67 -6.31
CA LEU A 101 -29.09 -4.62 -6.99
C LEU A 101 -29.34 -5.87 -7.84
N ALA A 102 -28.34 -6.31 -8.60
CA ALA A 102 -28.41 -7.53 -9.38
C ALA A 102 -28.63 -8.77 -8.50
N TYR A 103 -27.94 -8.83 -7.35
CA TYR A 103 -28.14 -9.91 -6.37
C TYR A 103 -29.57 -9.91 -5.81
N ALA A 104 -30.09 -8.74 -5.43
CA ALA A 104 -31.46 -8.61 -4.91
C ALA A 104 -32.51 -8.96 -5.96
N ALA A 105 -32.26 -8.68 -7.24
CA ALA A 105 -33.12 -9.04 -8.37
C ALA A 105 -33.04 -10.54 -8.75
N GLY A 106 -32.18 -11.32 -8.12
CA GLY A 106 -31.98 -12.74 -8.43
C GLY A 106 -31.11 -13.03 -9.65
N THR A 107 -30.47 -12.01 -10.21
CA THR A 107 -29.59 -12.07 -11.40
C THR A 107 -28.17 -11.59 -11.06
N PRO A 108 -27.48 -12.24 -10.08
CA PRO A 108 -26.20 -11.74 -9.60
C PRO A 108 -25.15 -11.68 -10.73
N ALA A 109 -24.39 -10.56 -10.76
CA ALA A 109 -23.31 -10.32 -11.69
C ALA A 109 -21.94 -10.55 -11.02
N ASN A 110 -20.91 -10.76 -11.84
CA ASN A 110 -19.50 -10.86 -11.39
C ASN A 110 -19.24 -11.91 -10.29
N VAL A 111 -19.98 -13.02 -10.33
CA VAL A 111 -19.83 -14.11 -9.35
C VAL A 111 -18.48 -14.82 -9.53
N VAL A 112 -17.63 -14.77 -8.51
CA VAL A 112 -16.27 -15.36 -8.53
C VAL A 112 -16.31 -16.90 -8.65
N ASN A 113 -17.34 -17.52 -8.05
CA ASN A 113 -17.54 -18.97 -8.02
C ASN A 113 -18.96 -19.34 -8.52
N PRO A 114 -19.22 -19.21 -9.84
CA PRO A 114 -20.57 -19.34 -10.40
C PRO A 114 -21.22 -20.71 -10.14
N ASP A 115 -20.45 -21.76 -9.90
CA ASP A 115 -20.95 -23.12 -9.62
C ASP A 115 -21.85 -23.18 -8.38
N VAL A 116 -21.69 -22.24 -7.43
CA VAL A 116 -22.56 -22.21 -6.24
C VAL A 116 -23.99 -21.77 -6.58
N MET A 117 -24.20 -21.11 -7.71
CA MET A 117 -25.51 -20.63 -8.13
C MET A 117 -26.48 -21.78 -8.42
N SER A 118 -25.96 -22.91 -8.90
CA SER A 118 -26.76 -24.13 -9.16
C SER A 118 -27.21 -24.84 -7.87
N ARG A 119 -26.61 -24.50 -6.73
CA ARG A 119 -26.90 -25.14 -5.42
C ARG A 119 -27.85 -24.32 -4.55
N ARG A 120 -28.33 -23.17 -5.03
CA ARG A 120 -29.34 -22.37 -4.32
C ARG A 120 -30.68 -23.11 -4.39
N ARG A 121 -31.17 -23.51 -3.22
CA ARG A 121 -32.55 -23.95 -3.02
C ARG A 121 -33.47 -22.76 -2.71
#